data_838b4fd50e26963dfa7344cf3e45af80
#
_entry.id   838b4fd50e26963dfa7344cf3e45af80
#
_cell.length_a   1.000
_cell.length_b   1.000
_cell.length_c   1.000
_cell.angle_alpha   90.00
_cell.angle_beta   90.00
_cell.angle_gamma   90.00
#
_symmetry.space_group_name_H-M   'P 1'
#
loop_
_entity.id
_entity.type
_entity.pdbx_description
1 polymer ?
#
loop_
_entity_poly.entity_id
_entity_poly.type
_entity_poly.pdbx_seq_one_letter_code
_entity_poly.pdbx_strand_id
1 'polypeptide(L)'
;MYKRQVYDAGVDVVVLDSAHGHSKNIINKVKEIKEAFPDLDLIAGNIATGEAAEALINAGADCVKVGIGPGSICTTRVVAGIGVPQITAVYDVSQVAKKYNIPVIADGGVKYSGDVVKAVAAGADVIMLGSLLAGCDESPGEFEIFQGRRFKVYRGMGSIAAMECGSKDRYFQTGSKKLVPEGVEGRVPYKGPVSDTIFQILGGLRSGMGYCGTKTIPLLKENGKFVRITGAGLKESHPHDIYITKEAPNYSYNTQG
;
A
#
# COMPACT_ATOMS: atom_id res chain seq x y z
N MET A 1 -9.50 -0.60 25.78
CA MET A 1 -9.70 0.76 26.31
C MET A 1 -9.74 1.80 25.17
N TYR A 2 -8.78 1.86 24.27
CA TYR A 2 -8.76 2.85 23.17
C TYR A 2 -9.92 2.77 22.17
N LYS A 3 -10.48 1.58 21.90
CA LYS A 3 -11.57 1.37 20.94
C LYS A 3 -12.81 2.22 21.23
N ARG A 4 -13.26 2.23 22.50
CA ARG A 4 -14.43 2.99 22.92
C ARG A 4 -14.21 4.49 22.84
N GLN A 5 -13.00 4.95 23.20
CA GLN A 5 -12.64 6.37 23.12
C GLN A 5 -12.69 6.90 21.68
N VAL A 6 -12.20 6.09 20.70
CA VAL A 6 -12.21 6.45 19.28
C VAL A 6 -13.65 6.45 18.76
N TYR A 7 -14.46 5.46 19.13
CA TYR A 7 -15.88 5.40 18.77
C TYR A 7 -16.69 6.56 19.35
N ASP A 8 -16.52 6.83 20.66
CA ASP A 8 -17.21 7.93 21.36
C ASP A 8 -16.79 9.32 20.80
N ALA A 9 -15.61 9.42 20.18
CA ALA A 9 -15.14 10.62 19.46
C ALA A 9 -15.76 10.79 18.08
N GLY A 10 -16.61 9.86 17.61
CA GLY A 10 -17.34 9.96 16.34
C GLY A 10 -16.50 9.59 15.12
N VAL A 11 -15.61 8.60 15.22
CA VAL A 11 -14.87 8.11 14.06
C VAL A 11 -15.80 7.42 13.05
N ASP A 12 -15.60 7.67 11.76
CA ASP A 12 -16.37 7.06 10.68
C ASP A 12 -15.92 5.63 10.37
N VAL A 13 -14.61 5.37 10.43
CA VAL A 13 -14.02 4.08 10.10
C VAL A 13 -12.79 3.79 10.96
N VAL A 14 -12.62 2.53 11.35
CA VAL A 14 -11.44 2.04 12.08
C VAL A 14 -10.63 1.08 11.22
N VAL A 15 -9.31 1.20 11.28
CA VAL A 15 -8.39 0.29 10.58
C VAL A 15 -7.70 -0.61 11.61
N LEU A 16 -7.92 -1.92 11.52
CA LEU A 16 -7.15 -2.92 12.22
C LEU A 16 -5.95 -3.31 11.34
N ASP A 17 -4.81 -2.65 11.59
CA ASP A 17 -3.61 -2.72 10.79
C ASP A 17 -2.55 -3.62 11.42
N SER A 18 -2.15 -4.69 10.75
CA SER A 18 -1.20 -5.69 11.23
C SER A 18 -0.25 -6.14 10.11
N ALA A 19 0.94 -6.58 10.47
CA ALA A 19 1.87 -7.20 9.53
C ALA A 19 1.36 -8.55 8.99
N HIS A 20 0.42 -9.19 9.72
CA HIS A 20 -0.20 -10.47 9.32
C HIS A 20 -1.66 -10.54 9.75
N GLY A 21 -2.56 -10.06 8.87
CA GLY A 21 -4.02 -10.04 9.13
C GLY A 21 -4.65 -11.43 9.24
N HIS A 22 -4.09 -12.45 8.58
CA HIS A 22 -4.59 -13.84 8.64
C HIS A 22 -4.10 -14.59 9.90
N SER A 23 -3.95 -13.90 11.01
CA SER A 23 -3.64 -14.52 12.30
C SER A 23 -4.89 -14.66 13.15
N LYS A 24 -4.93 -15.73 13.99
CA LYS A 24 -6.06 -15.99 14.91
C LYS A 24 -6.39 -14.77 15.77
N ASN A 25 -5.36 -14.06 16.25
CA ASN A 25 -5.55 -12.90 17.10
C ASN A 25 -6.24 -11.74 16.36
N ILE A 26 -5.88 -11.51 15.10
CA ILE A 26 -6.49 -10.44 14.28
C ILE A 26 -7.93 -10.82 13.91
N ILE A 27 -8.18 -12.06 13.48
CA ILE A 27 -9.53 -12.54 13.16
C ILE A 27 -10.45 -12.42 14.38
N ASN A 28 -10.00 -12.85 15.56
CA ASN A 28 -10.76 -12.69 16.79
C ASN A 28 -10.99 -11.22 17.14
N LYS A 29 -10.00 -10.34 16.87
CA LYS A 29 -10.12 -8.91 17.12
C LYS A 29 -11.14 -8.24 16.20
N VAL A 30 -11.25 -8.67 14.94
CA VAL A 30 -12.31 -8.23 14.02
C VAL A 30 -13.68 -8.55 14.60
N LYS A 31 -13.91 -9.82 15.01
CA LYS A 31 -15.18 -10.26 15.64
C LYS A 31 -15.51 -9.42 16.88
N GLU A 32 -14.56 -9.27 17.79
CA GLU A 32 -14.74 -8.50 19.04
C GLU A 32 -15.12 -7.02 18.76
N ILE A 33 -14.53 -6.41 17.71
CA ILE A 33 -14.86 -5.03 17.34
C ILE A 33 -16.28 -4.95 16.78
N LYS A 34 -16.64 -5.84 15.86
CA LYS A 34 -17.96 -5.84 15.22
C LYS A 34 -19.08 -6.23 16.18
N GLU A 35 -18.81 -7.12 17.15
CA GLU A 35 -19.76 -7.42 18.23
C GLU A 35 -19.99 -6.21 19.15
N ALA A 36 -18.94 -5.46 19.48
CA ALA A 36 -19.03 -4.29 20.34
C ALA A 36 -19.59 -3.04 19.65
N PHE A 37 -19.34 -2.88 18.35
CA PHE A 37 -19.68 -1.72 17.51
C PHE A 37 -20.17 -2.18 16.13
N PRO A 38 -21.41 -2.70 16.02
CA PRO A 38 -21.93 -3.28 14.77
C PRO A 38 -21.98 -2.31 13.60
N ASP A 39 -22.26 -1.04 13.89
CA ASP A 39 -22.45 0.02 12.88
C ASP A 39 -21.11 0.69 12.46
N LEU A 40 -19.99 0.36 13.11
CA LEU A 40 -18.69 0.93 12.81
C LEU A 40 -18.05 0.21 11.62
N ASP A 41 -17.69 0.94 10.58
CA ASP A 41 -16.95 0.38 9.46
C ASP A 41 -15.53 -0.03 9.88
N LEU A 42 -15.14 -1.26 9.56
CA LEU A 42 -13.87 -1.86 9.94
C LEU A 42 -13.07 -2.33 8.73
N ILE A 43 -11.92 -1.69 8.50
CA ILE A 43 -10.92 -2.15 7.56
C ILE A 43 -9.96 -3.10 8.26
N ALA A 44 -9.71 -4.28 7.72
CA ALA A 44 -8.78 -5.24 8.31
C ALA A 44 -7.67 -5.65 7.33
N GLY A 45 -6.45 -5.77 7.83
CA GLY A 45 -5.27 -6.18 7.05
C GLY A 45 -3.98 -6.22 7.89
N ASN A 46 -2.80 -6.46 7.25
CA ASN A 46 -2.68 -6.72 5.81
C ASN A 46 -2.73 -8.21 5.52
N ILE A 47 -3.23 -8.53 4.34
CA ILE A 47 -3.33 -9.89 3.83
C ILE A 47 -2.75 -9.98 2.42
N ALA A 48 -2.61 -11.21 1.89
CA ALA A 48 -2.06 -11.42 0.55
C ALA A 48 -2.72 -12.59 -0.20
N THR A 49 -3.74 -13.24 0.37
CA THR A 49 -4.39 -14.42 -0.21
C THR A 49 -5.91 -14.34 -0.13
N GLY A 50 -6.60 -15.03 -1.05
CA GLY A 50 -8.07 -15.12 -1.04
C GLY A 50 -8.61 -15.79 0.22
N GLU A 51 -7.92 -16.81 0.75
CA GLU A 51 -8.30 -17.49 2.01
C GLU A 51 -8.28 -16.51 3.20
N ALA A 52 -7.27 -15.65 3.25
CA ALA A 52 -7.17 -14.62 4.28
C ALA A 52 -8.32 -13.61 4.17
N ALA A 53 -8.68 -13.22 2.94
CA ALA A 53 -9.82 -12.34 2.70
C ALA A 53 -11.13 -12.96 3.20
N GLU A 54 -11.38 -14.22 2.84
CA GLU A 54 -12.58 -14.94 3.29
C GLU A 54 -12.66 -15.03 4.81
N ALA A 55 -11.53 -15.31 5.47
CA ALA A 55 -11.47 -15.39 6.95
C ALA A 55 -11.79 -14.05 7.62
N LEU A 56 -11.29 -12.92 7.10
CA LEU A 56 -11.55 -11.60 7.66
C LEU A 56 -12.98 -11.12 7.35
N ILE A 57 -13.49 -11.38 6.16
CA ILE A 57 -14.86 -11.05 5.75
C ILE A 57 -15.88 -11.81 6.62
N ASN A 58 -15.68 -13.13 6.79
CA ASN A 58 -16.52 -13.96 7.65
C ASN A 58 -16.41 -13.57 9.14
N ALA A 59 -15.36 -12.89 9.55
CA ALA A 59 -15.21 -12.32 10.87
C ALA A 59 -15.95 -10.97 11.04
N GLY A 60 -16.40 -10.34 9.92
CA GLY A 60 -17.16 -9.11 9.90
C GLY A 60 -16.39 -7.89 9.40
N ALA A 61 -15.25 -8.04 8.74
CA ALA A 61 -14.56 -6.91 8.12
C ALA A 61 -15.37 -6.33 6.96
N ASP A 62 -15.55 -5.00 6.94
CA ASP A 62 -16.26 -4.26 5.90
C ASP A 62 -15.35 -3.89 4.72
N CYS A 63 -14.03 -3.97 4.90
CA CYS A 63 -13.03 -3.75 3.85
C CYS A 63 -11.77 -4.54 4.18
N VAL A 64 -11.06 -5.04 3.17
CA VAL A 64 -9.79 -5.75 3.35
C VAL A 64 -8.62 -5.00 2.71
N LYS A 65 -7.49 -4.95 3.42
CA LYS A 65 -6.27 -4.25 2.98
C LYS A 65 -5.18 -5.26 2.62
N VAL A 66 -4.65 -5.15 1.39
CA VAL A 66 -3.79 -6.14 0.73
C VAL A 66 -2.40 -5.61 0.51
N GLY A 67 -1.40 -6.34 1.00
CA GLY A 67 0.01 -6.04 0.77
C GLY A 67 0.90 -6.56 1.88
N ILE A 68 1.67 -7.61 1.60
CA ILE A 68 2.70 -8.15 2.49
C ILE A 68 4.06 -7.96 1.81
N GLY A 69 4.82 -6.98 2.33
CA GLY A 69 6.17 -6.67 1.88
C GLY A 69 6.35 -5.90 0.56
N PRO A 70 5.33 -5.27 -0.08
CA PRO A 70 5.54 -4.55 -1.33
C PRO A 70 6.09 -3.12 -1.15
N GLY A 71 6.04 -2.57 0.06
CA GLY A 71 6.46 -1.19 0.34
C GLY A 71 7.95 -0.97 0.09
N SER A 72 8.33 0.23 -0.39
CA SER A 72 9.72 0.59 -0.75
C SER A 72 10.70 0.56 0.42
N ILE A 73 10.19 0.67 1.65
CA ILE A 73 10.94 0.68 2.91
C ILE A 73 10.74 -0.61 3.70
N CYS A 74 10.04 -1.62 3.14
CA CYS A 74 9.76 -2.88 3.79
C CYS A 74 10.82 -3.93 3.45
N THR A 75 11.30 -4.64 4.46
CA THR A 75 12.26 -5.74 4.31
C THR A 75 11.68 -7.10 4.72
N THR A 76 10.39 -7.20 4.99
CA THR A 76 9.72 -8.45 5.40
C THR A 76 10.03 -9.62 4.46
N ARG A 77 10.02 -9.39 3.14
CA ARG A 77 10.31 -10.43 2.15
C ARG A 77 11.74 -10.94 2.22
N VAL A 78 12.68 -10.10 2.65
CA VAL A 78 14.10 -10.45 2.76
C VAL A 78 14.41 -11.03 4.14
N VAL A 79 13.89 -10.43 5.19
CA VAL A 79 14.18 -10.80 6.59
C VAL A 79 13.40 -12.04 7.01
N ALA A 80 12.11 -12.08 6.69
CA ALA A 80 11.21 -13.16 7.08
C ALA A 80 10.97 -14.20 5.96
N GLY A 81 11.31 -13.86 4.70
CA GLY A 81 11.05 -14.73 3.54
C GLY A 81 9.57 -14.79 3.16
N ILE A 82 8.73 -13.86 3.65
CA ILE A 82 7.27 -13.87 3.49
C ILE A 82 6.81 -12.74 2.60
N GLY A 83 5.92 -13.05 1.66
CA GLY A 83 5.28 -12.08 0.79
C GLY A 83 4.72 -12.71 -0.48
N VAL A 84 3.85 -11.95 -1.15
CA VAL A 84 3.27 -12.31 -2.45
C VAL A 84 3.45 -11.12 -3.39
N PRO A 85 3.76 -11.33 -4.68
CA PRO A 85 3.78 -10.24 -5.67
C PRO A 85 2.46 -9.47 -5.64
N GLN A 86 2.53 -8.13 -5.58
CA GLN A 86 1.36 -7.30 -5.22
C GLN A 86 0.17 -7.46 -6.16
N ILE A 87 0.39 -7.54 -7.47
CA ILE A 87 -0.71 -7.73 -8.43
C ILE A 87 -1.38 -9.10 -8.24
N THR A 88 -0.61 -10.16 -7.98
CA THR A 88 -1.15 -11.48 -7.65
C THR A 88 -2.00 -11.43 -6.39
N ALA A 89 -1.47 -10.81 -5.32
CA ALA A 89 -2.20 -10.68 -4.05
C ALA A 89 -3.52 -9.91 -4.21
N VAL A 90 -3.49 -8.76 -4.90
CA VAL A 90 -4.70 -7.96 -5.16
C VAL A 90 -5.71 -8.75 -5.99
N TYR A 91 -5.26 -9.43 -7.05
CA TYR A 91 -6.13 -10.22 -7.90
C TYR A 91 -6.79 -11.35 -7.11
N ASP A 92 -6.04 -12.19 -6.41
CA ASP A 92 -6.56 -13.33 -5.65
C ASP A 92 -7.54 -12.90 -4.57
N VAL A 93 -7.22 -11.85 -3.81
CA VAL A 93 -8.11 -11.28 -2.80
C VAL A 93 -9.38 -10.73 -3.42
N SER A 94 -9.28 -10.01 -4.54
CA SER A 94 -10.44 -9.39 -5.21
C SER A 94 -11.42 -10.44 -5.74
N GLN A 95 -10.95 -11.61 -6.20
CA GLN A 95 -11.83 -12.71 -6.64
C GLN A 95 -12.72 -13.25 -5.50
N VAL A 96 -12.23 -13.19 -4.26
CA VAL A 96 -13.02 -13.59 -3.09
C VAL A 96 -13.89 -12.44 -2.62
N ALA A 97 -13.31 -11.25 -2.41
CA ALA A 97 -14.01 -10.08 -1.88
C ALA A 97 -15.23 -9.68 -2.74
N LYS A 98 -15.11 -9.80 -4.06
CA LYS A 98 -16.22 -9.56 -5.02
C LYS A 98 -17.46 -10.40 -4.74
N LYS A 99 -17.30 -11.66 -4.27
CA LYS A 99 -18.43 -12.54 -3.95
C LYS A 99 -19.28 -12.03 -2.78
N TYR A 100 -18.64 -11.27 -1.90
CA TYR A 100 -19.25 -10.69 -0.70
C TYR A 100 -19.55 -9.20 -0.85
N ASN A 101 -19.26 -8.61 -2.01
CA ASN A 101 -19.36 -7.17 -2.25
C ASN A 101 -18.52 -6.32 -1.26
N ILE A 102 -17.36 -6.82 -0.88
CA ILE A 102 -16.42 -6.15 0.04
C ILE A 102 -15.32 -5.44 -0.76
N PRO A 103 -15.07 -4.14 -0.50
CA PRO A 103 -14.03 -3.39 -1.17
C PRO A 103 -12.62 -3.85 -0.77
N VAL A 104 -11.67 -3.63 -1.69
CA VAL A 104 -10.26 -4.03 -1.54
C VAL A 104 -9.36 -2.82 -1.63
N ILE A 105 -8.49 -2.62 -0.64
CA ILE A 105 -7.42 -1.62 -0.65
C ILE A 105 -6.11 -2.30 -1.08
N ALA A 106 -5.50 -1.84 -2.17
CA ALA A 106 -4.15 -2.24 -2.56
C ALA A 106 -3.13 -1.33 -1.85
N ASP A 107 -2.37 -1.90 -0.92
CA ASP A 107 -1.44 -1.17 -0.06
C ASP A 107 0.01 -1.49 -0.42
N GLY A 108 0.71 -0.50 -0.95
CA GLY A 108 2.14 -0.55 -1.26
C GLY A 108 2.49 -1.06 -2.67
N GLY A 109 3.77 -0.93 -3.01
CA GLY A 109 4.32 -1.38 -4.29
C GLY A 109 4.11 -0.43 -5.47
N VAL A 110 3.42 0.69 -5.27
CA VAL A 110 3.15 1.69 -6.31
C VAL A 110 4.34 2.63 -6.45
N LYS A 111 4.96 2.62 -7.61
CA LYS A 111 6.11 3.48 -7.98
C LYS A 111 5.72 4.56 -8.98
N TYR A 112 4.79 4.25 -9.88
CA TYR A 112 4.33 5.11 -10.98
C TYR A 112 2.80 5.09 -11.06
N SER A 113 2.23 6.09 -11.73
CA SER A 113 0.77 6.14 -11.98
C SER A 113 0.24 4.91 -12.74
N GLY A 114 1.05 4.30 -13.61
CA GLY A 114 0.70 3.05 -14.30
C GLY A 114 0.50 1.86 -13.34
N ASP A 115 1.13 1.86 -12.16
CA ASP A 115 0.91 0.81 -11.17
C ASP A 115 -0.46 0.96 -10.50
N VAL A 116 -0.99 2.20 -10.38
CA VAL A 116 -2.37 2.46 -9.94
C VAL A 116 -3.36 1.85 -10.93
N VAL A 117 -3.15 2.05 -12.25
CA VAL A 117 -3.97 1.45 -13.31
C VAL A 117 -3.99 -0.08 -13.18
N LYS A 118 -2.81 -0.69 -12.99
CA LYS A 118 -2.68 -2.15 -12.83
C LYS A 118 -3.38 -2.65 -11.57
N ALA A 119 -3.23 -1.96 -10.44
CA ALA A 119 -3.87 -2.37 -9.18
C ALA A 119 -5.40 -2.30 -9.29
N VAL A 120 -5.95 -1.25 -9.91
CA VAL A 120 -7.39 -1.13 -10.17
C VAL A 120 -7.85 -2.24 -11.13
N ALA A 121 -7.15 -2.46 -12.24
CA ALA A 121 -7.48 -3.54 -13.18
C ALA A 121 -7.41 -4.93 -12.53
N ALA A 122 -6.53 -5.13 -11.53
CA ALA A 122 -6.47 -6.37 -10.75
C ALA A 122 -7.62 -6.52 -9.73
N GLY A 123 -8.45 -5.48 -9.54
CA GLY A 123 -9.64 -5.53 -8.71
C GLY A 123 -9.64 -4.61 -7.49
N ALA A 124 -8.58 -3.82 -7.23
CA ALA A 124 -8.58 -2.88 -6.13
C ALA A 124 -9.61 -1.75 -6.32
N ASP A 125 -10.25 -1.33 -5.23
CA ASP A 125 -11.17 -0.19 -5.16
C ASP A 125 -10.43 1.08 -4.71
N VAL A 126 -9.48 0.92 -3.81
CA VAL A 126 -8.69 1.98 -3.20
C VAL A 126 -7.20 1.64 -3.29
N ILE A 127 -6.39 2.67 -3.49
CA ILE A 127 -4.92 2.53 -3.53
C ILE A 127 -4.31 3.29 -2.37
N MET A 128 -3.57 2.59 -1.50
CA MET A 128 -2.81 3.23 -0.43
C MET A 128 -1.39 3.52 -0.89
N LEU A 129 -0.99 4.78 -0.76
CA LEU A 129 0.29 5.30 -1.23
C LEU A 129 1.17 5.68 -0.04
N GLY A 130 2.42 5.23 -0.03
CA GLY A 130 3.43 5.61 0.95
C GLY A 130 4.52 6.50 0.33
N SER A 131 5.54 5.88 -0.26
CA SER A 131 6.72 6.57 -0.79
C SER A 131 6.43 7.65 -1.84
N LEU A 132 5.38 7.49 -2.63
CA LEU A 132 4.99 8.51 -3.60
C LEU A 132 4.59 9.84 -2.96
N LEU A 133 4.02 9.81 -1.75
CA LEU A 133 3.57 10.98 -1.01
C LEU A 133 4.57 11.42 0.07
N ALA A 134 5.53 10.56 0.44
CA ALA A 134 6.47 10.82 1.53
C ALA A 134 7.35 12.06 1.31
N GLY A 135 7.59 12.45 0.05
CA GLY A 135 8.35 13.66 -0.32
C GLY A 135 7.52 14.94 -0.42
N CYS A 136 6.20 14.87 -0.22
CA CYS A 136 5.33 16.03 -0.33
C CYS A 136 5.39 16.94 0.92
N ASP A 137 4.99 18.19 0.76
CA ASP A 137 5.00 19.19 1.84
C ASP A 137 4.21 18.73 3.07
N GLU A 138 3.06 18.12 2.85
CA GLU A 138 2.13 17.68 3.89
C GLU A 138 2.60 16.41 4.63
N SER A 139 3.63 15.72 4.13
CA SER A 139 4.23 14.58 4.83
C SER A 139 5.01 15.05 6.06
N PRO A 140 4.96 14.32 7.21
CA PRO A 140 5.60 14.76 8.46
C PRO A 140 7.13 14.61 8.50
N GLY A 141 7.76 14.01 7.48
CA GLY A 141 9.22 13.83 7.42
C GLY A 141 9.99 15.16 7.43
N GLU A 142 11.09 15.20 8.15
CA GLU A 142 11.98 16.36 8.19
C GLU A 142 12.69 16.59 6.85
N PHE A 143 13.07 17.84 6.57
CA PHE A 143 13.84 18.19 5.39
C PHE A 143 15.31 17.91 5.58
N GLU A 144 15.95 17.35 4.55
CA GLU A 144 17.39 17.19 4.43
C GLU A 144 17.90 17.76 3.12
N ILE A 145 19.10 18.34 3.15
CA ILE A 145 19.83 18.73 1.94
C ILE A 145 20.95 17.71 1.71
N PHE A 146 20.93 17.07 0.56
CA PHE A 146 21.97 16.13 0.16
C PHE A 146 22.36 16.37 -1.30
N GLN A 147 23.66 16.54 -1.56
CA GLN A 147 24.21 16.85 -2.89
C GLN A 147 23.49 18.03 -3.58
N GLY A 148 23.18 19.08 -2.81
CA GLY A 148 22.51 20.28 -3.33
C GLY A 148 21.02 20.13 -3.65
N ARG A 149 20.41 18.99 -3.35
CA ARG A 149 18.98 18.72 -3.55
C ARG A 149 18.25 18.57 -2.22
N ARG A 150 16.97 18.92 -2.20
CA ARG A 150 16.09 18.72 -1.04
C ARG A 150 15.51 17.32 -1.04
N PHE A 151 15.47 16.73 0.15
CA PHE A 151 14.88 15.44 0.45
C PHE A 151 14.00 15.55 1.70
N LYS A 152 13.14 14.56 1.93
CA LYS A 152 12.45 14.35 3.21
C LYS A 152 12.81 12.99 3.77
N VAL A 153 12.96 12.93 5.09
CA VAL A 153 13.18 11.68 5.82
C VAL A 153 11.92 10.82 5.71
N TYR A 154 12.12 9.53 5.42
CA TYR A 154 11.06 8.56 5.31
C TYR A 154 11.48 7.24 5.94
N ARG A 155 10.65 6.70 6.83
CA ARG A 155 10.93 5.45 7.55
C ARG A 155 9.79 4.45 7.48
N GLY A 156 10.13 3.15 7.45
CA GLY A 156 9.18 2.06 7.52
C GLY A 156 8.62 1.88 8.93
N MET A 157 7.38 1.42 9.02
CA MET A 157 6.75 1.03 10.29
C MET A 157 7.54 -0.08 11.02
N GLY A 158 8.26 -0.93 10.27
CA GLY A 158 9.14 -1.97 10.81
C GLY A 158 10.58 -1.53 11.02
N SER A 159 10.93 -0.24 10.89
CA SER A 159 12.25 0.28 11.24
C SER A 159 12.45 0.34 12.75
N ILE A 160 13.70 0.35 13.20
CA ILE A 160 14.03 0.40 14.64
C ILE A 160 13.40 1.64 15.28
N ALA A 161 13.59 2.82 14.71
CA ALA A 161 13.04 4.05 15.26
C ALA A 161 11.50 4.07 15.29
N ALA A 162 10.82 3.50 14.28
CA ALA A 162 9.36 3.39 14.32
C ALA A 162 8.90 2.41 15.41
N MET A 163 9.58 1.28 15.56
CA MET A 163 9.27 0.29 16.59
C MET A 163 9.48 0.86 18.02
N GLU A 164 10.51 1.65 18.22
CA GLU A 164 10.76 2.34 19.49
C GLU A 164 9.69 3.40 19.81
N CYS A 165 9.13 4.01 18.76
CA CYS A 165 8.03 4.98 18.89
C CYS A 165 6.63 4.34 19.01
N GLY A 166 6.48 2.99 19.01
CA GLY A 166 5.21 2.35 19.29
C GLY A 166 4.76 1.26 18.31
N SER A 167 5.37 1.10 17.12
CA SER A 167 4.90 0.13 16.12
C SER A 167 5.29 -1.33 16.39
N LYS A 168 5.81 -1.65 17.57
CA LYS A 168 6.21 -3.02 17.97
C LYS A 168 5.06 -4.02 17.95
N ASP A 169 3.86 -3.58 18.28
CA ASP A 169 2.64 -4.38 18.33
C ASP A 169 2.25 -4.91 16.95
N ARG A 170 2.44 -4.08 15.90
CA ARG A 170 2.21 -4.45 14.50
C ARG A 170 3.02 -5.69 14.08
N TYR A 171 4.22 -5.85 14.63
CA TYR A 171 5.19 -6.91 14.31
C TYR A 171 5.29 -7.98 15.40
N PHE A 172 4.33 -8.04 16.34
CA PHE A 172 4.29 -9.02 17.42
C PHE A 172 5.54 -9.02 18.32
N GLN A 173 6.23 -7.88 18.45
CA GLN A 173 7.48 -7.74 19.21
C GLN A 173 7.30 -6.97 20.53
N THR A 174 6.06 -6.85 21.01
CA THR A 174 5.75 -6.25 22.31
C THR A 174 6.42 -7.05 23.42
N GLY A 175 7.29 -6.41 24.21
CA GLY A 175 8.04 -7.08 25.30
C GLY A 175 9.38 -7.71 24.88
N SER A 176 9.74 -7.67 23.61
CA SER A 176 11.07 -8.15 23.14
C SER A 176 12.21 -7.26 23.66
N LYS A 177 13.27 -7.90 24.21
CA LYS A 177 14.47 -7.20 24.68
C LYS A 177 15.33 -6.64 23.52
N LYS A 178 15.30 -7.32 22.36
CA LYS A 178 15.95 -6.88 21.12
C LYS A 178 14.91 -6.92 20.00
N LEU A 179 14.93 -5.91 19.15
CA LEU A 179 14.04 -5.81 17.98
C LEU A 179 14.67 -6.47 16.76
N VAL A 180 13.85 -7.13 15.96
CA VAL A 180 14.21 -7.60 14.61
C VAL A 180 13.47 -6.71 13.62
N PRO A 181 14.14 -5.72 12.99
CA PRO A 181 13.50 -4.79 12.09
C PRO A 181 13.10 -5.49 10.78
N GLU A 182 11.92 -5.14 10.29
CA GLU A 182 11.40 -5.52 8.98
C GLU A 182 11.18 -4.29 8.08
N GLY A 183 11.93 -3.24 8.31
CA GLY A 183 11.89 -2.01 7.55
C GLY A 183 13.16 -1.19 7.73
N VAL A 184 13.39 -0.29 6.78
CA VAL A 184 14.53 0.61 6.76
C VAL A 184 14.10 2.06 6.92
N GLU A 185 15.07 2.92 7.19
CA GLU A 185 14.97 4.38 7.18
C GLU A 185 15.80 4.93 6.03
N GLY A 186 15.33 6.00 5.44
CA GLY A 186 16.03 6.63 4.33
C GLY A 186 15.41 8.00 4.01
N ARG A 187 15.70 8.49 2.83
CA ARG A 187 15.19 9.77 2.34
C ARG A 187 14.59 9.61 0.96
N VAL A 188 13.59 10.41 0.68
CA VAL A 188 12.94 10.50 -0.64
C VAL A 188 13.10 11.91 -1.19
N PRO A 189 13.20 12.07 -2.52
CA PRO A 189 13.26 13.41 -3.13
C PRO A 189 12.04 14.25 -2.72
N TYR A 190 12.28 15.51 -2.41
CA TYR A 190 11.20 16.48 -2.19
C TYR A 190 10.41 16.73 -3.47
N LYS A 191 9.09 16.82 -3.37
CA LYS A 191 8.17 16.86 -4.50
C LYS A 191 7.22 18.07 -4.53
N GLY A 192 7.29 18.97 -3.52
CA GLY A 192 6.32 20.06 -3.40
C GLY A 192 4.97 19.61 -2.85
N PRO A 193 3.88 20.33 -3.12
CA PRO A 193 2.57 20.04 -2.59
C PRO A 193 2.01 18.70 -3.09
N VAL A 194 1.24 18.02 -2.24
CA VAL A 194 0.62 16.73 -2.57
C VAL A 194 -0.32 16.83 -3.77
N SER A 195 -0.96 17.98 -3.96
CA SER A 195 -1.88 18.24 -5.08
C SER A 195 -1.23 17.96 -6.43
N ASP A 196 0.03 18.35 -6.63
CA ASP A 196 0.76 18.17 -7.88
C ASP A 196 1.05 16.68 -8.13
N THR A 197 1.44 15.96 -7.08
CA THR A 197 1.66 14.50 -7.16
C THR A 197 0.36 13.77 -7.49
N ILE A 198 -0.74 14.11 -6.83
CA ILE A 198 -2.07 13.50 -7.09
C ILE A 198 -2.56 13.83 -8.50
N PHE A 199 -2.35 15.07 -8.97
CA PHE A 199 -2.70 15.44 -10.35
C PHE A 199 -2.01 14.55 -11.37
N GLN A 200 -0.70 14.28 -11.22
CA GLN A 200 0.05 13.39 -12.10
C GLN A 200 -0.44 11.94 -12.04
N ILE A 201 -0.74 11.44 -10.84
CA ILE A 201 -1.26 10.08 -10.64
C ILE A 201 -2.62 9.92 -11.32
N LEU A 202 -3.54 10.85 -11.11
CA LEU A 202 -4.87 10.84 -11.73
C LEU A 202 -4.80 11.00 -13.26
N GLY A 203 -3.87 11.83 -13.74
CA GLY A 203 -3.59 11.96 -15.17
C GLY A 203 -3.16 10.62 -15.79
N GLY A 204 -2.24 9.91 -15.14
CA GLY A 204 -1.80 8.58 -15.58
C GLY A 204 -2.92 7.54 -15.52
N LEU A 205 -3.78 7.56 -14.49
CA LEU A 205 -4.94 6.68 -14.42
C LEU A 205 -5.91 6.92 -15.59
N ARG A 206 -6.24 8.19 -15.87
CA ARG A 206 -7.10 8.57 -17.00
C ARG A 206 -6.51 8.13 -18.33
N SER A 207 -5.20 8.30 -18.53
CA SER A 207 -4.51 7.82 -19.73
C SER A 207 -4.62 6.30 -19.87
N GLY A 208 -4.37 5.54 -18.78
CA GLY A 208 -4.51 4.08 -18.77
C GLY A 208 -5.93 3.63 -19.10
N MET A 209 -6.93 4.27 -18.54
CA MET A 209 -8.35 4.02 -18.86
C MET A 209 -8.63 4.30 -20.35
N GLY A 210 -8.08 5.38 -20.89
CA GLY A 210 -8.20 5.72 -22.31
C GLY A 210 -7.61 4.64 -23.20
N TYR A 211 -6.40 4.16 -22.94
CA TYR A 211 -5.77 3.07 -23.69
C TYR A 211 -6.55 1.75 -23.60
N CYS A 212 -7.20 1.48 -22.47
CA CYS A 212 -8.05 0.30 -22.29
C CYS A 212 -9.48 0.48 -22.87
N GLY A 213 -9.82 1.65 -23.41
CA GLY A 213 -11.16 1.96 -23.93
C GLY A 213 -12.24 1.95 -22.85
N THR A 214 -11.89 2.23 -21.58
CA THR A 214 -12.80 2.10 -20.43
C THR A 214 -13.17 3.50 -19.90
N LYS A 215 -14.47 3.78 -19.83
CA LYS A 215 -15.00 5.08 -19.38
C LYS A 215 -15.14 5.19 -17.86
N THR A 216 -15.15 4.08 -17.16
CA THR A 216 -15.37 4.00 -15.70
C THR A 216 -14.41 3.03 -15.04
N ILE A 217 -14.20 3.18 -13.73
CA ILE A 217 -13.38 2.25 -12.92
C ILE A 217 -13.93 0.80 -12.98
N PRO A 218 -15.23 0.54 -12.82
CA PRO A 218 -15.77 -0.81 -12.99
C PRO A 218 -15.44 -1.44 -14.33
N LEU A 219 -15.54 -0.69 -15.42
CA LEU A 219 -15.17 -1.19 -16.76
C LEU A 219 -13.67 -1.50 -16.87
N LEU A 220 -12.80 -0.73 -16.20
CA LEU A 220 -11.38 -1.05 -16.16
C LEU A 220 -11.11 -2.37 -15.43
N LYS A 221 -11.82 -2.65 -14.35
CA LYS A 221 -11.74 -3.94 -13.62
C LYS A 221 -12.23 -5.12 -14.47
N GLU A 222 -13.25 -4.91 -15.31
CA GLU A 222 -13.83 -5.95 -16.15
C GLU A 222 -13.02 -6.22 -17.41
N ASN A 223 -12.54 -5.17 -18.06
CA ASN A 223 -11.94 -5.24 -19.39
C ASN A 223 -10.41 -5.18 -19.39
N GLY A 224 -9.78 -4.82 -18.26
CA GLY A 224 -8.32 -4.77 -18.14
C GLY A 224 -7.70 -6.15 -18.35
N LYS A 225 -6.72 -6.23 -19.27
CA LYS A 225 -6.01 -7.48 -19.56
C LYS A 225 -4.54 -7.33 -19.24
N PHE A 226 -3.99 -8.32 -18.55
CA PHE A 226 -2.59 -8.37 -18.20
C PHE A 226 -1.79 -9.24 -19.18
N VAL A 227 -0.58 -8.78 -19.48
CA VAL A 227 0.43 -9.56 -20.18
C VAL A 227 1.59 -9.81 -19.23
N ARG A 228 2.04 -11.06 -19.15
CA ARG A 228 3.24 -11.38 -18.40
C ARG A 228 4.46 -10.99 -19.21
N ILE A 229 5.38 -10.24 -18.59
CA ILE A 229 6.63 -9.80 -19.19
C ILE A 229 7.84 -10.40 -18.47
N THR A 230 8.99 -10.43 -19.16
CA THR A 230 10.30 -10.79 -18.60
C THR A 230 11.04 -9.57 -18.06
N GLY A 231 12.19 -9.77 -17.45
CA GLY A 231 13.08 -8.66 -17.09
C GLY A 231 13.54 -7.83 -18.30
N ALA A 232 13.69 -8.46 -19.47
CA ALA A 232 13.98 -7.74 -20.72
C ALA A 232 12.81 -6.83 -21.14
N GLY A 233 11.57 -7.33 -21.07
CA GLY A 233 10.37 -6.52 -21.35
C GLY A 233 10.17 -5.40 -20.31
N LEU A 234 10.60 -5.60 -19.07
CA LEU A 234 10.60 -4.53 -18.08
C LEU A 234 11.59 -3.41 -18.47
N LYS A 235 12.79 -3.76 -18.92
CA LYS A 235 13.79 -2.79 -19.38
C LYS A 235 13.30 -2.02 -20.61
N GLU A 236 12.67 -2.72 -21.57
CA GLU A 236 12.04 -2.11 -22.75
C GLU A 236 10.92 -1.13 -22.38
N SER A 237 10.19 -1.38 -21.29
CA SER A 237 9.09 -0.54 -20.82
C SER A 237 9.53 0.80 -20.22
N HIS A 238 10.82 0.98 -19.97
CA HIS A 238 11.42 2.24 -19.51
C HIS A 238 12.16 2.93 -20.66
N PRO A 239 12.36 4.26 -20.61
CA PRO A 239 13.25 4.93 -21.57
C PRO A 239 14.63 4.24 -21.58
N HIS A 240 15.06 3.82 -22.76
CA HIS A 240 16.33 3.14 -22.98
C HIS A 240 17.08 3.74 -24.16
N ASP A 241 18.39 3.53 -24.22
CA ASP A 241 19.28 4.03 -25.28
C ASP A 241 19.26 5.58 -25.46
N ILE A 242 18.96 6.30 -24.38
CA ILE A 242 18.92 7.77 -24.33
C ILE A 242 19.43 8.27 -22.97
N TYR A 243 20.13 9.41 -22.98
CA TYR A 243 20.45 10.16 -21.77
C TYR A 243 19.34 11.18 -21.51
N ILE A 244 18.67 11.06 -20.36
CA ILE A 244 17.61 12.00 -19.97
C ILE A 244 18.28 13.31 -19.54
N THR A 245 18.05 14.37 -20.31
CA THR A 245 18.58 15.71 -20.04
C THR A 245 17.58 16.59 -19.27
N LYS A 246 16.29 16.22 -19.31
CA LYS A 246 15.21 16.88 -18.56
C LYS A 246 14.23 15.83 -18.08
N GLU A 247 14.08 15.71 -16.76
CA GLU A 247 13.14 14.80 -16.14
C GLU A 247 11.69 15.26 -16.37
N ALA A 248 10.78 14.29 -16.55
CA ALA A 248 9.34 14.56 -16.57
C ALA A 248 8.81 14.62 -15.12
N PRO A 249 7.76 15.40 -14.84
CA PRO A 249 7.22 15.53 -13.47
C PRO A 249 6.69 14.22 -12.88
N ASN A 250 6.38 13.24 -13.74
CA ASN A 250 5.82 11.94 -13.38
C ASN A 250 6.78 10.77 -13.63
N TYR A 251 8.02 11.06 -14.06
CA TYR A 251 9.04 10.04 -14.28
C TYR A 251 10.41 10.54 -13.86
N SER A 252 11.03 9.87 -12.92
CA SER A 252 12.43 10.05 -12.54
C SER A 252 13.17 8.72 -12.66
N TYR A 253 14.32 8.73 -13.30
CA TYR A 253 15.17 7.56 -13.42
C TYR A 253 16.05 7.45 -12.16
N ASN A 254 15.69 6.54 -11.26
CA ASN A 254 16.57 6.20 -10.14
C ASN A 254 17.61 5.19 -10.63
N THR A 255 18.85 5.62 -10.75
CA THR A 255 20.03 4.78 -11.10
C THR A 255 20.44 3.81 -9.97
N GLN A 256 19.61 3.64 -8.93
CA GLN A 256 19.84 2.69 -7.84
C GLN A 256 18.78 1.60 -7.88
N GLY A 257 19.08 0.54 -8.65
CA GLY A 257 18.29 -0.67 -8.74
C GLY A 257 18.97 -1.67 -9.63
#